data_b1a540a46d359b4336279d4ceb6e76d3
#
_entry.id   b1a540a46d359b4336279d4ceb6e76d3
#
_cell.length_a   1.000
_cell.length_b   1.000
_cell.length_c   1.000
_cell.angle_alpha   90.00
_cell.angle_beta   90.00
_cell.angle_gamma   90.00
#
_symmetry.space_group_name_H-M   'P 1'
#
loop_
_entity.id
_entity.type
_entity.pdbx_description
1 polymer ?
#
loop_
_entity_poly.entity_id
_entity_poly.type
_entity_poly.pdbx_seq_one_letter_code
_entity_poly.pdbx_strand_id
1 'polypeptide(L)'
;MKEKSTSKLGQITCECDTEVACCVALETQPIDTVRAEDLAEAFGALGDPYRMAIIHLIAATGQPVCVVDVERHLPLAQSTVSYHLKAMLDAGLINREKRGRWSYYSLNSERFGYLTGSLTEYAGRATVR
;
A
#
# COMPACT_ATOMS: atom_id res chain seq x y z
N MET A 1 2.71 -21.09 -20.03
CA MET A 1 3.23 -20.79 -19.67
C MET A 1 3.44 -20.10 -18.89
N LYS A 2 3.64 -19.82 -18.39
CA LYS A 2 3.80 -19.16 -17.65
C LYS A 2 4.64 -18.35 -17.68
N GLU A 3 4.48 -17.38 -17.49
CA GLU A 3 5.27 -16.52 -17.53
C GLU A 3 6.04 -16.42 -16.46
N LYS A 4 7.01 -15.98 -16.48
CA LYS A 4 7.78 -15.87 -15.53
C LYS A 4 7.50 -14.79 -14.79
N SER A 5 7.26 -14.92 -13.66
CA SER A 5 6.97 -13.88 -12.78
C SER A 5 8.16 -12.99 -12.63
N THR A 6 7.91 -11.73 -12.58
CA THR A 6 8.99 -10.78 -12.33
C THR A 6 9.05 -10.40 -10.88
N SER A 7 8.55 -11.27 -10.04
CA SER A 7 8.52 -11.00 -8.62
C SER A 7 9.91 -10.85 -8.05
N LYS A 8 10.04 -9.93 -7.11
CA LYS A 8 11.32 -9.72 -6.44
C LYS A 8 11.61 -10.78 -5.40
N LEU A 9 10.60 -11.54 -5.03
CA LEU A 9 10.75 -12.48 -3.94
C LEU A 9 11.52 -13.73 -4.30
N GLY A 10 11.58 -14.05 -5.56
CA GLY A 10 12.30 -15.23 -5.96
C GLY A 10 11.74 -16.48 -5.33
N GLN A 11 12.51 -17.51 -5.44
CA GLN A 11 12.11 -18.82 -4.99
C GLN A 11 12.58 -19.06 -3.58
N ILE A 12 11.69 -19.52 -2.74
CA ILE A 12 12.01 -19.79 -1.34
C ILE A 12 12.01 -21.30 -1.16
N THR A 13 13.14 -21.83 -0.70
CA THR A 13 13.25 -23.25 -0.47
C THR A 13 13.70 -23.47 0.96
N CYS A 14 13.29 -24.57 1.52
CA CYS A 14 13.71 -24.97 2.84
C CYS A 14 14.83 -25.99 2.71
N GLU A 15 15.92 -25.76 3.44
CA GLU A 15 17.07 -26.66 3.38
C GLU A 15 17.23 -27.36 4.69
N CYS A 16 16.20 -28.02 5.11
CA CYS A 16 16.24 -28.77 6.34
C CYS A 16 16.78 -30.18 6.07
N ASP A 17 17.78 -30.55 6.83
CA ASP A 17 18.40 -31.83 6.64
C ASP A 17 17.85 -32.89 7.56
N THR A 18 17.00 -32.56 8.46
CA THR A 18 16.53 -33.51 9.43
C THR A 18 15.22 -34.09 9.00
N GLU A 19 14.92 -35.23 9.53
CA GLU A 19 13.63 -35.82 9.25
C GLU A 19 12.55 -35.19 10.04
N VAL A 20 12.91 -34.45 11.05
CA VAL A 20 11.90 -33.70 11.79
C VAL A 20 11.46 -32.57 10.92
N ALA A 21 10.18 -32.45 10.75
CA ALA A 21 9.64 -31.39 9.93
C ALA A 21 9.91 -30.07 10.59
N CYS A 22 11.01 -29.45 10.25
CA CYS A 22 11.27 -28.11 10.71
C CYS A 22 10.49 -27.09 9.90
N CYS A 23 9.92 -27.52 8.78
CA CYS A 23 9.13 -26.64 7.93
C CYS A 23 7.70 -27.11 7.95
N VAL A 24 6.81 -26.15 8.12
CA VAL A 24 5.42 -26.48 7.95
C VAL A 24 5.19 -26.84 6.49
N ALA A 25 4.44 -27.88 6.30
CA ALA A 25 4.14 -28.30 4.95
C ALA A 25 3.28 -27.23 4.30
N LEU A 26 3.86 -26.58 3.31
CA LEU A 26 3.13 -25.54 2.57
C LEU A 26 2.55 -26.17 1.31
N GLU A 27 1.90 -27.27 1.50
CA GLU A 27 1.49 -28.06 0.36
C GLU A 27 0.27 -27.52 -0.32
N THR A 28 -0.40 -26.61 0.32
CA THR A 28 -1.70 -26.25 -0.19
C THR A 28 -1.69 -25.02 -1.06
N GLN A 29 -0.95 -24.00 -0.66
CA GLN A 29 -1.07 -22.74 -1.34
C GLN A 29 0.29 -22.18 -1.71
N PRO A 30 0.50 -21.94 -2.99
CA PRO A 30 1.72 -21.24 -3.36
C PRO A 30 1.66 -19.81 -2.84
N ILE A 31 2.82 -19.22 -2.68
CA ILE A 31 2.90 -17.83 -2.25
C ILE A 31 2.51 -16.95 -3.41
N ASP A 32 1.56 -16.08 -3.17
CA ASP A 32 1.12 -15.13 -4.19
C ASP A 32 2.07 -13.94 -4.17
N THR A 33 3.13 -14.03 -4.93
CA THR A 33 4.15 -12.99 -4.94
C THR A 33 3.66 -11.72 -5.61
N VAL A 34 2.74 -11.84 -6.55
CA VAL A 34 2.18 -10.65 -7.20
C VAL A 34 1.39 -9.82 -6.20
N ARG A 35 0.56 -10.50 -5.42
CA ARG A 35 -0.20 -9.81 -4.39
C ARG A 35 0.73 -9.21 -3.34
N ALA A 36 1.79 -9.95 -2.97
CA ALA A 36 2.74 -9.46 -1.99
C ALA A 36 3.42 -8.18 -2.47
N GLU A 37 3.80 -8.14 -3.74
CA GLU A 37 4.45 -6.95 -4.29
C GLU A 37 3.48 -5.77 -4.35
N ASP A 38 2.24 -6.02 -4.72
CA ASP A 38 1.23 -4.97 -4.77
C ASP A 38 0.97 -4.39 -3.38
N LEU A 39 0.84 -5.26 -2.39
CA LEU A 39 0.63 -4.80 -1.01
C LEU A 39 1.84 -4.04 -0.50
N ALA A 40 3.05 -4.53 -0.83
CA ALA A 40 4.26 -3.87 -0.40
C ALA A 40 4.37 -2.48 -0.99
N GLU A 41 3.98 -2.32 -2.24
CA GLU A 41 4.01 -1.01 -2.87
C GLU A 41 3.05 -0.06 -2.17
N ALA A 42 1.85 -0.51 -1.88
CA ALA A 42 0.86 0.33 -1.23
C ALA A 42 1.29 0.70 0.20
N PHE A 43 1.73 -0.29 0.97
CA PHE A 43 2.16 0.00 2.33
C PHE A 43 3.45 0.80 2.35
N GLY A 44 4.33 0.58 1.37
CA GLY A 44 5.54 1.38 1.27
C GLY A 44 5.21 2.84 1.00
N ALA A 45 4.23 3.09 0.15
CA ALA A 45 3.81 4.46 -0.10
C ALA A 45 3.23 5.10 1.15
N LEU A 46 2.56 4.31 1.99
CA LEU A 46 2.03 4.82 3.25
C LEU A 46 3.11 5.00 4.31
N GLY A 47 4.27 4.42 4.13
CA GLY A 47 5.30 4.40 5.16
C GLY A 47 6.12 5.67 5.27
N ASP A 48 5.56 6.80 4.91
CA ASP A 48 6.22 8.10 4.99
C ASP A 48 5.37 9.01 5.87
N PRO A 49 5.96 9.68 6.86
CA PRO A 49 5.15 10.47 7.79
C PRO A 49 4.39 11.61 7.13
N TYR A 50 4.96 12.25 6.12
CA TYR A 50 4.23 13.32 5.44
C TYR A 50 3.07 12.77 4.64
N ARG A 51 3.26 11.61 4.02
CA ARG A 51 2.15 11.00 3.29
C ARG A 51 1.04 10.60 4.23
N MET A 52 1.39 10.04 5.38
CA MET A 52 0.37 9.73 6.37
C MET A 52 -0.35 10.98 6.84
N ALA A 53 0.38 12.09 6.99
CA ALA A 53 -0.25 13.34 7.39
C ALA A 53 -1.21 13.84 6.32
N ILE A 54 -0.84 13.69 5.05
CA ILE A 54 -1.75 14.08 3.96
C ILE A 54 -2.99 13.20 3.96
N ILE A 55 -2.81 11.91 4.12
CA ILE A 55 -3.96 10.98 4.21
C ILE A 55 -4.87 11.40 5.35
N HIS A 56 -4.27 11.70 6.49
CA HIS A 56 -5.05 12.11 7.66
C HIS A 56 -5.81 13.41 7.37
N LEU A 57 -5.16 14.34 6.70
CA LEU A 57 -5.81 15.60 6.37
C LEU A 57 -7.03 15.39 5.47
N ILE A 58 -6.86 14.59 4.42
CA ILE A 58 -7.98 14.31 3.52
C ILE A 58 -9.10 13.61 4.28
N ALA A 59 -8.75 12.65 5.12
CA ALA A 59 -9.78 11.93 5.87
C ALA A 59 -10.51 12.85 6.84
N ALA A 60 -9.77 13.74 7.47
CA ALA A 60 -10.37 14.63 8.47
C ALA A 60 -11.29 15.66 7.85
N THR A 61 -10.97 16.13 6.64
CA THR A 61 -11.83 17.12 6.00
C THR A 61 -13.12 16.51 5.48
N GLY A 62 -13.07 15.23 5.15
CA GLY A 62 -14.21 14.58 4.52
C GLY A 62 -14.53 15.09 3.15
N GLN A 63 -13.62 15.85 2.54
CA GLN A 63 -13.81 16.44 1.23
C GLN A 63 -12.50 16.38 0.46
N PRO A 64 -12.56 16.43 -0.88
CA PRO A 64 -11.33 16.50 -1.66
C PRO A 64 -10.54 17.75 -1.32
N VAL A 65 -9.22 17.62 -1.33
CA VAL A 65 -8.31 18.72 -1.01
C VAL A 65 -7.42 19.00 -2.20
N CYS A 66 -6.98 20.24 -2.35
CA CYS A 66 -6.02 20.58 -3.38
C CYS A 66 -4.64 20.79 -2.76
N VAL A 67 -3.64 20.99 -3.64
CA VAL A 67 -2.26 21.14 -3.17
C VAL A 67 -2.13 22.29 -2.17
N VAL A 68 -2.84 23.38 -2.43
CA VAL A 68 -2.76 24.54 -1.55
C VAL A 68 -3.27 24.21 -0.15
N ASP A 69 -4.31 23.39 -0.07
CA ASP A 69 -4.80 22.97 1.25
C ASP A 69 -3.73 22.21 2.02
N VAL A 70 -3.00 21.35 1.33
CA VAL A 70 -1.94 20.58 1.98
C VAL A 70 -0.82 21.52 2.45
N GLU A 71 -0.44 22.47 1.59
CA GLU A 71 0.64 23.40 1.93
C GLU A 71 0.32 24.23 3.16
N ARG A 72 -0.96 24.53 3.36
CA ARG A 72 -1.36 25.33 4.52
C ARG A 72 -1.18 24.57 5.83
N HIS A 73 -1.14 23.26 5.76
CA HIS A 73 -1.11 22.43 6.96
C HIS A 73 0.22 21.73 7.19
N LEU A 74 1.09 21.68 6.18
CA LEU A 74 2.34 20.96 6.29
C LEU A 74 3.48 21.89 5.88
N PRO A 75 4.62 21.77 6.56
CA PRO A 75 5.76 22.64 6.26
C PRO A 75 6.55 22.10 5.08
N LEU A 76 5.91 22.00 3.94
CA LEU A 76 6.51 21.44 2.73
C LEU A 76 6.36 22.39 1.58
N ALA A 77 7.35 22.41 0.70
CA ALA A 77 7.25 23.17 -0.53
C ALA A 77 6.26 22.49 -1.47
N GLN A 78 5.72 23.28 -2.39
CA GLN A 78 4.72 22.76 -3.32
C GLN A 78 5.26 21.57 -4.12
N SER A 79 6.52 21.63 -4.54
CA SER A 79 7.09 20.55 -5.33
C SER A 79 7.15 19.26 -4.53
N THR A 80 7.45 19.37 -3.23
CA THR A 80 7.49 18.20 -2.36
C THR A 80 6.10 17.64 -2.15
N VAL A 81 5.11 18.50 -1.93
CA VAL A 81 3.72 18.06 -1.80
C VAL A 81 3.30 17.33 -3.07
N SER A 82 3.61 17.91 -4.23
CA SER A 82 3.25 17.30 -5.50
C SER A 82 3.92 15.93 -5.67
N TYR A 83 5.16 15.82 -5.23
CA TYR A 83 5.86 14.54 -5.29
C TYR A 83 5.15 13.48 -4.45
N HIS A 84 4.77 13.84 -3.22
CA HIS A 84 4.06 12.88 -2.36
C HIS A 84 2.71 12.51 -2.93
N LEU A 85 1.97 13.49 -3.45
CA LEU A 85 0.67 13.20 -4.04
C LEU A 85 0.80 12.28 -5.23
N LYS A 86 1.83 12.50 -6.07
CA LYS A 86 2.03 11.61 -7.21
C LYS A 86 2.37 10.20 -6.77
N ALA A 87 3.22 10.06 -5.76
CA ALA A 87 3.57 8.73 -5.27
C ALA A 87 2.35 8.00 -4.76
N MET A 88 1.46 8.71 -4.07
CA MET A 88 0.24 8.08 -3.57
C MET A 88 -0.76 7.76 -4.68
N LEU A 89 -0.81 8.61 -5.71
CA LEU A 89 -1.62 8.30 -6.88
C LEU A 89 -1.13 7.03 -7.57
N ASP A 90 0.18 6.93 -7.76
CA ASP A 90 0.75 5.78 -8.45
C ASP A 90 0.49 4.49 -7.66
N ALA A 91 0.42 4.58 -6.34
CA ALA A 91 0.13 3.42 -5.50
C ALA A 91 -1.37 3.16 -5.36
N GLY A 92 -2.21 3.98 -5.97
CA GLY A 92 -3.64 3.78 -5.94
C GLY A 92 -4.31 4.21 -4.65
N LEU A 93 -3.61 4.94 -3.78
CA LEU A 93 -4.15 5.30 -2.48
C LEU A 93 -5.12 6.48 -2.54
N ILE A 94 -4.94 7.35 -3.51
CA ILE A 94 -5.80 8.51 -3.65
C ILE A 94 -6.26 8.62 -5.10
N ASN A 95 -7.34 9.35 -5.28
CA ASN A 95 -7.86 9.68 -6.60
C ASN A 95 -7.64 11.16 -6.86
N ARG A 96 -7.54 11.52 -8.11
CA ARG A 96 -7.39 12.92 -8.51
C ARG A 96 -8.54 13.28 -9.45
N GLU A 97 -9.12 14.43 -9.18
CA GLU A 97 -10.17 14.96 -10.01
C GLU A 97 -9.80 16.37 -10.41
N LYS A 98 -9.79 16.65 -11.71
CA LYS A 98 -9.51 18.00 -12.18
C LYS A 98 -10.79 18.81 -12.25
N ARG A 99 -10.74 20.02 -11.70
CA ARG A 99 -11.84 20.96 -11.77
C ARG A 99 -11.26 22.28 -12.27
N GLY A 100 -11.39 22.51 -13.57
CA GLY A 100 -10.76 23.66 -14.18
C GLY A 100 -9.24 23.50 -14.13
N ARG A 101 -8.58 24.47 -13.56
CA ARG A 101 -7.12 24.42 -13.46
C ARG A 101 -6.63 23.78 -12.15
N TRP A 102 -7.56 23.40 -11.28
CA TRP A 102 -7.20 22.84 -9.99
C TRP A 102 -7.39 21.35 -9.98
N SER A 103 -6.51 20.67 -9.25
CA SER A 103 -6.64 19.24 -9.02
C SER A 103 -7.03 19.02 -7.58
N TYR A 104 -7.99 18.13 -7.37
CA TYR A 104 -8.49 17.80 -6.04
C TYR A 104 -8.23 16.32 -5.80
N TYR A 105 -7.87 16.03 -4.58
CA TYR A 105 -7.45 14.68 -4.20
C TYR A 105 -8.36 14.14 -3.11
N SER A 106 -8.75 12.88 -3.25
CA SER A 106 -9.59 12.21 -2.28
C SER A 106 -9.05 10.80 -2.06
N LEU A 107 -9.44 10.19 -0.95
CA LEU A 107 -8.97 8.83 -0.66
C LEU A 107 -9.68 7.83 -1.57
N ASN A 108 -8.94 6.81 -1.96
CA ASN A 108 -9.51 5.70 -2.71
C ASN A 108 -10.01 4.67 -1.71
N SER A 109 -11.29 4.73 -1.38
CA SER A 109 -11.84 3.89 -0.34
C SER A 109 -11.76 2.41 -0.68
N GLU A 110 -11.88 2.06 -1.96
CA GLU A 110 -11.74 0.67 -2.36
C GLU A 110 -10.35 0.13 -2.07
N ARG A 111 -9.34 0.94 -2.38
CA ARG A 111 -7.96 0.53 -2.14
C ARG A 111 -7.70 0.37 -0.65
N PHE A 112 -8.18 1.32 0.15
CA PHE A 112 -8.01 1.21 1.59
C PHE A 112 -8.77 0.02 2.16
N GLY A 113 -9.96 -0.26 1.61
CA GLY A 113 -10.70 -1.45 2.03
C GLY A 113 -9.94 -2.72 1.73
N TYR A 114 -9.31 -2.79 0.57
CA TYR A 114 -8.50 -3.95 0.21
C TYR A 114 -7.31 -4.12 1.15
N LEU A 115 -6.63 -3.01 1.46
CA LEU A 115 -5.48 -3.07 2.37
C LEU A 115 -5.90 -3.48 3.77
N THR A 116 -6.99 -2.90 4.25
CA THR A 116 -7.51 -3.25 5.57
C THR A 116 -7.92 -4.71 5.61
N GLY A 117 -8.60 -5.17 4.57
CA GLY A 117 -9.01 -6.56 4.52
C GLY A 117 -7.83 -7.51 4.54
N SER A 118 -6.76 -7.16 3.85
CA SER A 118 -5.57 -7.99 3.85
C SER A 118 -4.94 -8.05 5.23
N LEU A 119 -4.86 -6.92 5.92
CA LEU A 119 -4.31 -6.91 7.28
C LEU A 119 -5.20 -7.68 8.23
N THR A 120 -6.51 -7.55 8.07
CA THR A 120 -7.45 -8.28 8.92
C THR A 120 -7.31 -9.78 8.72
N GLU A 121 -7.10 -10.19 7.48
CA GLU A 121 -6.89 -11.60 7.18
C GLU A 121 -5.66 -12.14 7.90
N TYR A 122 -4.56 -11.37 7.85
CA TYR A 122 -3.34 -11.78 8.54
C TYR A 122 -3.53 -11.81 10.04
N ALA A 123 -4.21 -10.80 10.58
CA ALA A 123 -4.45 -10.77 12.02
C ALA A 123 -5.26 -11.97 12.48
N GLY A 124 -6.26 -12.34 11.69
CA GLY A 124 -7.06 -13.50 12.04
C GLY A 124 -6.30 -14.80 12.06
N ARG A 125 -5.32 -14.91 11.16
CA ARG A 125 -4.52 -16.13 11.11
C ARG A 125 -3.40 -16.13 12.14
N ALA A 126 -3.05 -14.98 12.66
CA ALA A 126 -1.95 -14.89 13.61
C ALA A 126 -2.35 -15.31 15.02
N THR A 127 -3.62 -15.48 15.27
CA THR A 127 -4.09 -15.78 16.62
C THR A 127 -4.08 -17.25 16.93
N VAL A 128 -3.41 -18.00 16.15
CA VAL A 128 -3.35 -19.42 16.40
C VAL A 128 -2.53 -19.66 17.63
N ARG A 129 -2.99 -20.26 18.55
CA ARG A 129 -2.21 -20.65 19.51
C ARG A 129 -2.37 -21.01 20.25
#